data_26d676d2cc0805d59a43260d1527f44e
#
_entry.id   26d676d2cc0805d59a43260d1527f44e
#
_cell.length_a   1.000
_cell.length_b   1.000
_cell.length_c   1.000
_cell.angle_alpha   90.00
_cell.angle_beta   90.00
_cell.angle_gamma   90.00
#
_symmetry.space_group_name_H-M   'P 1'
#
loop_
_entity.id
_entity.type
_entity.pdbx_description
1 polymer ?
#
loop_
_entity_poly.entity_id
_entity_poly.type
_entity_poly.pdbx_seq_one_letter_code
_entity_poly.pdbx_strand_id
1 'polypeptide(L)'
;RDTDRSRGLGDVYKRQAQADRQAFRQAIFYDWASLDAGRISYEVYTAQALERLPSRLHTAARAFFRDWYRYLPYMDDIPELIADLKDQNVPRYLLSNASVFFAQHLDFYDAVQGFDGIVISGEVQMAKPEPGIYTYLLTKYALRPEECFFIDDLEENIRAARQCGMEGYVFDGDTPRLRKAIFSRLGR
;
A
#
# COMPACT_ATOMS: atom_id res chain seq x y z
N ARG A 1 10.30 -49.58 -14.03
CA ARG A 1 10.07 -49.39 -12.58
C ARG A 1 10.67 -48.11 -11.98
N ASP A 2 11.50 -47.36 -12.75
CA ASP A 2 12.11 -46.10 -12.26
C ASP A 2 11.28 -44.82 -12.52
N THR A 3 10.34 -44.88 -13.45
CA THR A 3 9.49 -43.73 -13.83
C THR A 3 8.43 -43.35 -12.78
N ASP A 4 8.04 -44.29 -11.93
CA ASP A 4 7.01 -44.06 -10.90
C ASP A 4 7.56 -43.38 -9.62
N ARG A 5 8.85 -43.65 -9.30
CA ARG A 5 9.52 -42.98 -8.18
C ARG A 5 9.86 -41.52 -8.47
N SER A 6 10.24 -41.21 -9.70
CA SER A 6 10.55 -39.81 -10.08
C SER A 6 9.31 -38.91 -10.15
N ARG A 7 8.15 -39.48 -10.57
CA ARG A 7 6.86 -38.75 -10.54
C ARG A 7 6.42 -38.47 -9.09
N GLY A 8 6.52 -39.46 -8.20
CA GLY A 8 6.17 -39.29 -6.79
C GLY A 8 7.03 -38.24 -6.09
N LEU A 9 8.36 -38.21 -6.35
CA LEU A 9 9.24 -37.17 -5.80
C LEU A 9 8.88 -35.76 -6.31
N GLY A 10 8.62 -35.62 -7.61
CA GLY A 10 8.21 -34.34 -8.20
C GLY A 10 6.91 -33.80 -7.60
N ASP A 11 5.94 -34.66 -7.33
CA ASP A 11 4.68 -34.25 -6.68
C ASP A 11 4.85 -33.94 -5.19
N VAL A 12 5.79 -34.59 -4.50
CA VAL A 12 6.15 -34.26 -3.10
C VAL A 12 6.81 -32.87 -3.06
N TYR A 13 7.78 -32.59 -3.94
CA TYR A 13 8.43 -31.27 -3.99
C TYR A 13 7.44 -30.14 -4.35
N LYS A 14 6.53 -30.36 -5.29
CA LYS A 14 5.49 -29.36 -5.63
C LYS A 14 4.57 -29.09 -4.46
N ARG A 15 4.12 -30.12 -3.74
CA ARG A 15 3.27 -29.97 -2.55
C ARG A 15 4.03 -29.26 -1.42
N GLN A 16 5.29 -29.59 -1.19
CA GLN A 16 6.14 -28.93 -0.22
C GLN A 16 6.32 -27.43 -0.56
N ALA A 17 6.64 -27.12 -1.81
CA ALA A 17 6.78 -25.73 -2.26
C ALA A 17 5.46 -24.94 -2.16
N GLN A 18 4.32 -25.58 -2.36
CA GLN A 18 3.02 -24.93 -2.18
C GLN A 18 2.71 -24.70 -0.70
N ALA A 19 2.98 -25.69 0.18
CA ALA A 19 2.82 -25.57 1.63
C ALA A 19 3.73 -24.46 2.18
N ASP A 20 4.98 -24.40 1.72
CA ASP A 20 5.93 -23.35 2.11
C ASP A 20 5.47 -21.95 1.68
N ARG A 21 4.96 -21.79 0.47
CA ARG A 21 4.38 -20.50 0.02
C ARG A 21 3.17 -20.09 0.86
N GLN A 22 2.29 -21.03 1.20
CA GLN A 22 1.13 -20.76 2.05
C GLN A 22 1.55 -20.37 3.46
N ALA A 23 2.43 -21.14 4.09
CA ALA A 23 2.98 -20.84 5.43
C ALA A 23 3.66 -19.48 5.45
N PHE A 24 4.48 -19.18 4.43
CA PHE A 24 5.16 -17.90 4.28
C PHE A 24 4.14 -16.75 4.21
N ARG A 25 3.15 -16.84 3.31
CA ARG A 25 2.14 -15.81 3.16
C ARG A 25 1.34 -15.58 4.45
N GLN A 26 0.91 -16.65 5.13
CA GLN A 26 0.16 -16.55 6.38
C GLN A 26 0.98 -15.91 7.50
N ALA A 27 2.27 -16.23 7.58
CA ALA A 27 3.15 -15.68 8.60
C ALA A 27 3.54 -14.22 8.32
N ILE A 28 3.82 -13.87 7.07
CA ILE A 28 4.21 -12.50 6.69
C ILE A 28 3.04 -11.52 6.84
N PHE A 29 1.83 -11.93 6.48
CA PHE A 29 0.65 -11.03 6.46
C PHE A 29 -0.33 -11.31 7.62
N TYR A 30 0.14 -11.88 8.74
CA TYR A 30 -0.72 -12.32 9.84
C TYR A 30 -1.54 -11.18 10.48
N ASP A 31 -1.02 -9.96 10.51
CA ASP A 31 -1.68 -8.76 11.02
C ASP A 31 -1.07 -7.49 10.40
N TRP A 32 -0.99 -7.47 9.06
CA TRP A 32 -0.38 -6.37 8.32
C TRP A 32 -1.09 -5.04 8.57
N ALA A 33 -2.40 -5.07 8.81
CA ALA A 33 -3.19 -3.89 9.11
C ALA A 33 -2.73 -3.19 10.41
N SER A 34 -2.37 -3.95 11.45
CA SER A 34 -1.82 -3.38 12.69
C SER A 34 -0.43 -2.78 12.49
N LEU A 35 0.39 -3.37 11.59
CA LEU A 35 1.68 -2.82 11.21
C LEU A 35 1.50 -1.48 10.46
N ASP A 36 0.62 -1.43 9.47
CA ASP A 36 0.32 -0.22 8.70
C ASP A 36 -0.32 0.87 9.55
N ALA A 37 -1.10 0.51 10.56
CA ALA A 37 -1.67 1.47 11.51
C ALA A 37 -0.68 1.95 12.58
N GLY A 38 0.57 1.47 12.59
CA GLY A 38 1.58 1.84 13.58
C GLY A 38 1.30 1.31 14.99
N ARG A 39 0.44 0.27 15.13
CA ARG A 39 0.09 -0.34 16.42
C ARG A 39 1.15 -1.31 16.91
N ILE A 40 2.02 -1.76 16.02
CA ILE A 40 3.14 -2.66 16.30
C ILE A 40 4.38 -2.16 15.57
N SER A 41 5.55 -2.20 16.23
CA SER A 41 6.81 -1.81 15.57
C SER A 41 7.24 -2.84 14.52
N TYR A 42 8.01 -2.39 13.54
CA TYR A 42 8.49 -3.26 12.46
C TYR A 42 9.36 -4.42 12.98
N GLU A 43 10.21 -4.15 13.97
CA GLU A 43 11.07 -5.16 14.60
C GLU A 43 10.25 -6.23 15.32
N VAL A 44 9.26 -5.82 16.12
CA VAL A 44 8.38 -6.77 16.85
C VAL A 44 7.55 -7.57 15.85
N TYR A 45 6.99 -6.92 14.82
CA TYR A 45 6.22 -7.59 13.78
C TYR A 45 7.05 -8.66 13.06
N THR A 46 8.28 -8.29 12.64
CA THR A 46 9.20 -9.20 11.96
C THR A 46 9.57 -10.40 12.85
N ALA A 47 9.87 -10.17 14.13
CA ALA A 47 10.18 -11.23 15.06
C ALA A 47 9.01 -12.21 15.22
N GLN A 48 7.79 -11.71 15.41
CA GLN A 48 6.58 -12.52 15.50
C GLN A 48 6.24 -13.29 14.21
N ALA A 49 6.50 -12.70 13.04
CA ALA A 49 6.35 -13.39 11.78
C ALA A 49 7.33 -14.57 11.64
N LEU A 50 8.58 -14.39 12.06
CA LEU A 50 9.58 -15.46 12.06
C LEU A 50 9.21 -16.60 13.00
N GLU A 51 8.66 -16.32 14.19
CA GLU A 51 8.18 -17.34 15.14
C GLU A 51 7.07 -18.22 14.54
N ARG A 52 6.28 -17.69 13.61
CA ARG A 52 5.21 -18.41 12.90
C ARG A 52 5.71 -19.27 11.74
N LEU A 53 7.00 -19.14 11.37
CA LEU A 53 7.59 -19.81 10.22
C LEU A 53 8.49 -20.97 10.63
N PRO A 54 8.50 -22.08 9.87
CA PRO A 54 9.56 -23.07 9.97
C PRO A 54 10.94 -22.42 9.75
N SER A 55 11.94 -22.85 10.53
CA SER A 55 13.30 -22.26 10.50
C SER A 55 13.94 -22.22 9.09
N ARG A 56 13.62 -23.20 8.24
CA ARG A 56 14.10 -23.25 6.83
C ARG A 56 13.63 -22.05 5.99
N LEU A 57 12.55 -21.35 6.40
CA LEU A 57 12.02 -20.18 5.70
C LEU A 57 12.48 -18.84 6.27
N HIS A 58 13.21 -18.85 7.40
CA HIS A 58 13.63 -17.63 8.08
C HIS A 58 14.53 -16.74 7.20
N THR A 59 15.45 -17.32 6.44
CA THR A 59 16.34 -16.54 5.55
C THR A 59 15.53 -15.81 4.49
N ALA A 60 14.55 -16.49 3.87
CA ALA A 60 13.68 -15.88 2.88
C ALA A 60 12.79 -14.78 3.48
N ALA A 61 12.26 -15.00 4.70
CA ALA A 61 11.44 -14.00 5.39
C ALA A 61 12.24 -12.75 5.78
N ARG A 62 13.48 -12.91 6.26
CA ARG A 62 14.37 -11.78 6.56
C ARG A 62 14.71 -10.98 5.29
N ALA A 63 14.97 -11.65 4.17
CA ALA A 63 15.19 -10.99 2.90
C ALA A 63 13.94 -10.23 2.43
N PHE A 64 12.74 -10.84 2.57
CA PHE A 64 11.49 -10.18 2.27
C PHE A 64 11.32 -8.90 3.11
N PHE A 65 11.41 -8.98 4.43
CA PHE A 65 11.23 -7.82 5.31
C PHE A 65 12.25 -6.71 5.07
N ARG A 66 13.45 -7.04 4.60
CA ARG A 66 14.46 -6.04 4.25
C ARG A 66 14.14 -5.31 2.96
N ASP A 67 13.59 -6.00 1.95
CA ASP A 67 13.60 -5.54 0.56
C ASP A 67 12.20 -5.43 -0.09
N TRP A 68 11.10 -5.81 0.58
CA TRP A 68 9.76 -5.92 -0.04
C TRP A 68 9.30 -4.65 -0.72
N TYR A 69 9.63 -3.48 -0.18
CA TYR A 69 9.24 -2.19 -0.76
C TYR A 69 9.78 -1.99 -2.18
N ARG A 70 10.87 -2.68 -2.57
CA ARG A 70 11.47 -2.61 -3.90
C ARG A 70 10.67 -3.35 -4.97
N TYR A 71 9.75 -4.21 -4.57
CA TYR A 71 9.00 -5.11 -5.45
C TYR A 71 7.52 -4.80 -5.48
N LEU A 72 7.11 -3.61 -5.02
CA LEU A 72 5.72 -3.18 -5.15
C LEU A 72 5.35 -3.03 -6.62
N PRO A 73 4.11 -3.41 -7.00
CA PRO A 73 3.62 -3.18 -8.35
C PRO A 73 3.71 -1.70 -8.72
N TYR A 74 4.25 -1.43 -9.87
CA TYR A 74 4.35 -0.09 -10.42
C TYR A 74 3.30 0.09 -11.53
N MET A 75 2.63 1.24 -11.55
CA MET A 75 1.71 1.61 -12.62
C MET A 75 2.39 2.70 -13.44
N ASP A 76 2.79 2.37 -14.67
CA ASP A 76 3.66 3.21 -15.51
C ASP A 76 3.04 4.58 -15.87
N ASP A 77 1.72 4.68 -15.89
CA ASP A 77 0.96 5.87 -16.30
C ASP A 77 0.58 6.82 -15.14
N ILE A 78 0.69 6.38 -13.89
CA ILE A 78 0.41 7.23 -12.72
C ILE A 78 1.43 8.37 -12.56
N PRO A 79 2.76 8.16 -12.71
CA PRO A 79 3.73 9.26 -12.65
C PRO A 79 3.49 10.35 -13.68
N GLU A 80 3.06 9.97 -14.90
CA GLU A 80 2.70 10.95 -15.94
C GLU A 80 1.49 11.80 -15.51
N LEU A 81 0.45 11.16 -14.97
CA LEU A 81 -0.71 11.88 -14.43
C LEU A 81 -0.32 12.85 -13.30
N ILE A 82 0.56 12.42 -12.37
CA ILE A 82 1.06 13.26 -11.29
C ILE A 82 1.85 14.46 -11.84
N ALA A 83 2.68 14.26 -12.87
CA ALA A 83 3.44 15.32 -13.51
C ALA A 83 2.51 16.34 -14.20
N ASP A 84 1.49 15.88 -14.92
CA ASP A 84 0.52 16.76 -15.57
C ASP A 84 -0.28 17.61 -14.58
N LEU A 85 -0.65 17.03 -13.43
CA LEU A 85 -1.31 17.77 -12.36
C LEU A 85 -0.37 18.85 -11.77
N LYS A 86 0.92 18.53 -11.64
CA LYS A 86 1.94 19.48 -11.21
C LYS A 86 2.07 20.65 -12.17
N ASP A 87 2.16 20.38 -13.46
CA ASP A 87 2.30 21.40 -14.50
C ASP A 87 1.09 22.34 -14.55
N GLN A 88 -0.07 21.86 -14.11
CA GLN A 88 -1.29 22.65 -13.99
C GLN A 88 -1.48 23.30 -12.61
N ASN A 89 -0.48 23.24 -11.73
CA ASN A 89 -0.51 23.78 -10.37
C ASN A 89 -1.66 23.21 -9.51
N VAL A 90 -2.05 21.94 -9.74
CA VAL A 90 -3.02 21.25 -8.89
C VAL A 90 -2.28 20.65 -7.69
N PRO A 91 -2.58 21.05 -6.45
CA PRO A 91 -1.95 20.49 -5.27
C PRO A 91 -2.28 18.99 -5.12
N ARG A 92 -1.28 18.19 -4.74
CA ARG A 92 -1.38 16.73 -4.63
C ARG A 92 -0.88 16.28 -3.27
N TYR A 93 -1.67 15.44 -2.61
CA TYR A 93 -1.35 14.92 -1.29
C TYR A 93 -1.46 13.40 -1.30
N LEU A 94 -0.49 12.73 -0.66
CA LEU A 94 -0.52 11.28 -0.47
C LEU A 94 -1.05 10.94 0.92
N LEU A 95 -2.13 10.15 0.97
CA LEU A 95 -2.67 9.56 2.20
C LEU A 95 -2.64 8.02 2.06
N SER A 96 -1.70 7.37 2.74
CA SER A 96 -1.46 5.94 2.59
C SER A 96 -1.56 5.17 3.90
N ASN A 97 -2.24 4.00 3.86
CA ASN A 97 -2.09 3.00 4.89
C ASN A 97 -0.81 2.23 4.63
N ALA A 98 0.23 2.55 5.40
CA ALA A 98 1.53 1.94 5.29
C ALA A 98 2.32 2.07 6.60
N SER A 99 3.25 1.16 6.82
CA SER A 99 4.08 1.13 8.01
C SER A 99 5.10 2.28 8.08
N VAL A 100 5.62 2.56 9.28
CA VAL A 100 6.75 3.48 9.46
C VAL A 100 7.98 3.04 8.64
N PHE A 101 8.21 1.73 8.54
CA PHE A 101 9.29 1.21 7.69
C PHE A 101 9.13 1.63 6.22
N PHE A 102 7.90 1.58 5.68
CA PHE A 102 7.64 2.06 4.32
C PHE A 102 7.86 3.57 4.19
N ALA A 103 7.41 4.35 5.18
CA ALA A 103 7.64 5.80 5.22
C ALA A 103 9.12 6.17 5.12
N GLN A 104 10.00 5.40 5.78
CA GLN A 104 11.46 5.58 5.75
C GLN A 104 12.10 5.25 4.39
N HIS A 105 11.36 4.61 3.47
CA HIS A 105 11.86 4.20 2.14
C HIS A 105 11.10 4.88 1.00
N LEU A 106 10.32 5.93 1.28
CA LEU A 106 9.55 6.66 0.26
C LEU A 106 10.42 7.26 -0.83
N ASP A 107 11.65 7.68 -0.51
CA ASP A 107 12.60 8.24 -1.48
C ASP A 107 13.00 7.24 -2.59
N PHE A 108 12.72 5.95 -2.39
CA PHE A 108 12.90 4.94 -3.43
C PHE A 108 11.97 5.16 -4.64
N TYR A 109 10.85 5.89 -4.47
CA TYR A 109 9.83 6.07 -5.49
C TYR A 109 9.84 7.50 -6.03
N ASP A 110 10.25 7.69 -7.28
CA ASP A 110 10.29 9.01 -7.93
C ASP A 110 8.91 9.70 -7.94
N ALA A 111 7.83 8.93 -8.07
CA ALA A 111 6.47 9.45 -8.05
C ALA A 111 6.13 10.21 -6.76
N VAL A 112 6.74 9.86 -5.63
CA VAL A 112 6.52 10.52 -4.34
C VAL A 112 7.02 11.97 -4.33
N GLN A 113 8.05 12.28 -5.12
CA GLN A 113 8.58 13.64 -5.29
C GLN A 113 7.58 14.62 -5.92
N GLY A 114 6.50 14.08 -6.51
CA GLY A 114 5.43 14.87 -7.11
C GLY A 114 4.37 15.37 -6.14
N PHE A 115 4.38 14.94 -4.86
CA PHE A 115 3.37 15.31 -3.87
C PHE A 115 3.77 16.54 -3.04
N ASP A 116 2.79 17.41 -2.77
CA ASP A 116 2.95 18.62 -1.96
C ASP A 116 2.88 18.32 -0.46
N GLY A 117 2.36 17.16 -0.10
CA GLY A 117 2.34 16.66 1.27
C GLY A 117 2.03 15.17 1.36
N ILE A 118 2.49 14.57 2.46
CA ILE A 118 2.41 13.12 2.68
C ILE A 118 1.93 12.85 4.10
N VAL A 119 0.99 11.90 4.23
CA VAL A 119 0.53 11.32 5.49
C VAL A 119 0.57 9.80 5.38
N ILE A 120 1.33 9.16 6.24
CA ILE A 120 1.44 7.71 6.35
C ILE A 120 0.83 7.26 7.68
N SER A 121 -0.09 6.31 7.62
CA SER A 121 -0.86 5.82 8.78
C SER A 121 0.02 5.36 9.93
N GLY A 122 1.11 4.66 9.64
CA GLY A 122 2.05 4.16 10.65
C GLY A 122 2.71 5.27 11.47
N GLU A 123 2.96 6.44 10.87
CA GLU A 123 3.57 7.58 11.56
C GLU A 123 2.58 8.33 12.46
N VAL A 124 1.30 8.38 12.05
CA VAL A 124 0.26 9.13 12.77
C VAL A 124 -0.63 8.26 13.65
N GLN A 125 -0.43 6.93 13.60
CA GLN A 125 -1.17 5.92 14.36
C GLN A 125 -2.70 5.98 14.13
N MET A 126 -3.09 6.38 12.94
CA MET A 126 -4.47 6.40 12.45
C MET A 126 -4.47 5.82 11.04
N ALA A 127 -5.48 5.05 10.66
CA ALA A 127 -5.55 4.41 9.36
C ALA A 127 -6.88 4.65 8.65
N LYS A 128 -6.88 4.70 7.31
CA LYS A 128 -8.12 4.64 6.55
C LYS A 128 -8.82 3.30 6.82
N PRO A 129 -10.14 3.24 6.97
CA PRO A 129 -11.13 4.30 6.79
C PRO A 129 -11.49 5.10 8.07
N GLU A 130 -10.67 5.11 9.10
CA GLU A 130 -10.94 5.87 10.33
C GLU A 130 -11.04 7.38 10.01
N PRO A 131 -12.09 8.10 10.45
CA PRO A 131 -12.26 9.54 10.14
C PRO A 131 -11.10 10.43 10.59
N GLY A 132 -10.40 10.00 11.66
CA GLY A 132 -9.27 10.73 12.24
C GLY A 132 -8.14 11.03 11.25
N ILE A 133 -7.79 10.08 10.38
CA ILE A 133 -6.67 10.27 9.43
C ILE A 133 -7.01 11.30 8.35
N TYR A 134 -8.27 11.36 7.90
CA TYR A 134 -8.72 12.36 6.93
C TYR A 134 -8.73 13.75 7.56
N THR A 135 -9.27 13.87 8.77
CA THR A 135 -9.25 15.12 9.55
C THR A 135 -7.81 15.60 9.80
N TYR A 136 -6.91 14.67 10.13
CA TYR A 136 -5.48 14.97 10.29
C TYR A 136 -4.87 15.54 8.99
N LEU A 137 -5.10 14.91 7.84
CA LEU A 137 -4.61 15.38 6.54
C LEU A 137 -5.13 16.80 6.26
N LEU A 138 -6.45 17.00 6.36
CA LEU A 138 -7.09 18.28 6.10
C LEU A 138 -6.53 19.40 7.00
N THR A 139 -6.36 19.12 8.28
CA THR A 139 -5.82 20.08 9.26
C THR A 139 -4.34 20.37 9.01
N LYS A 140 -3.53 19.32 8.80
CA LYS A 140 -2.07 19.45 8.60
C LYS A 140 -1.72 20.36 7.44
N TYR A 141 -2.48 20.28 6.36
CA TYR A 141 -2.22 21.03 5.13
C TYR A 141 -3.21 22.17 4.87
N ALA A 142 -4.04 22.50 5.87
CA ALA A 142 -5.06 23.58 5.78
C ALA A 142 -5.97 23.42 4.55
N LEU A 143 -6.41 22.19 4.26
CA LEU A 143 -7.25 21.88 3.10
C LEU A 143 -8.72 22.06 3.44
N ARG A 144 -9.48 22.56 2.47
CA ARG A 144 -10.92 22.63 2.52
C ARG A 144 -11.50 21.35 1.92
N PRO A 145 -12.25 20.54 2.68
CA PRO A 145 -12.71 19.24 2.22
C PRO A 145 -13.51 19.30 0.92
N GLU A 146 -14.34 20.34 0.74
CA GLU A 146 -15.15 20.55 -0.46
C GLU A 146 -14.33 20.85 -1.74
N GLU A 147 -13.06 21.18 -1.58
CA GLU A 147 -12.10 21.38 -2.69
C GLU A 147 -11.24 20.14 -2.94
N CYS A 148 -11.37 19.09 -2.12
CA CYS A 148 -10.58 17.88 -2.21
C CYS A 148 -11.28 16.80 -3.03
N PHE A 149 -10.52 16.17 -3.92
CA PHE A 149 -10.93 14.99 -4.68
C PHE A 149 -10.09 13.79 -4.22
N PHE A 150 -10.69 12.91 -3.43
CA PHE A 150 -10.01 11.76 -2.85
C PHE A 150 -10.10 10.56 -3.78
N ILE A 151 -8.98 9.91 -4.05
CA ILE A 151 -8.86 8.77 -4.96
C ILE A 151 -8.29 7.60 -4.18
N ASP A 152 -8.99 6.47 -4.18
CA ASP A 152 -8.58 5.25 -3.48
C ASP A 152 -9.22 4.05 -4.18
N ASP A 153 -8.62 2.86 -4.10
CA ASP A 153 -9.14 1.63 -4.69
C ASP A 153 -10.19 0.93 -3.80
N LEU A 154 -10.29 1.31 -2.53
CA LEU A 154 -11.25 0.74 -1.59
C LEU A 154 -12.47 1.66 -1.41
N GLU A 155 -13.65 1.13 -1.74
CA GLU A 155 -14.93 1.83 -1.56
C GLU A 155 -15.15 2.33 -0.12
N GLU A 156 -14.70 1.58 0.88
CA GLU A 156 -14.81 1.97 2.29
C GLU A 156 -14.02 3.22 2.62
N ASN A 157 -12.83 3.39 2.03
CA ASN A 157 -12.00 4.58 2.17
C ASN A 157 -12.64 5.79 1.51
N ILE A 158 -13.22 5.60 0.32
CA ILE A 158 -13.97 6.65 -0.39
C ILE A 158 -15.19 7.08 0.40
N ARG A 159 -15.93 6.14 0.99
CA ARG A 159 -17.10 6.45 1.81
C ARG A 159 -16.71 7.30 3.03
N ALA A 160 -15.62 6.94 3.71
CA ALA A 160 -15.11 7.71 4.85
C ALA A 160 -14.64 9.12 4.44
N ALA A 161 -13.97 9.26 3.30
CA ALA A 161 -13.58 10.56 2.75
C ALA A 161 -14.80 11.46 2.49
N ARG A 162 -15.86 10.89 1.88
CA ARG A 162 -17.14 11.61 1.65
C ARG A 162 -17.81 12.04 2.94
N GLN A 163 -17.77 11.23 4.00
CA GLN A 163 -18.28 11.61 5.32
C GLN A 163 -17.49 12.78 5.94
N CYS A 164 -16.22 12.95 5.55
CA CYS A 164 -15.38 14.09 5.94
C CYS A 164 -15.58 15.31 5.01
N GLY A 165 -16.52 15.27 4.08
CA GLY A 165 -16.86 16.39 3.19
C GLY A 165 -16.07 16.46 1.89
N MET A 166 -15.20 15.49 1.61
CA MET A 166 -14.48 15.41 0.35
C MET A 166 -15.34 14.76 -0.74
N GLU A 167 -15.04 15.04 -2.01
CA GLU A 167 -15.51 14.20 -3.09
C GLU A 167 -14.54 13.03 -3.31
N GLY A 168 -15.08 11.86 -3.69
CA GLY A 168 -14.29 10.65 -3.77
C GLY A 168 -14.51 9.87 -5.06
N TYR A 169 -13.45 9.19 -5.54
CA TYR A 169 -13.41 8.35 -6.73
C TYR A 169 -12.81 6.99 -6.40
N VAL A 170 -13.55 5.91 -6.66
CA VAL A 170 -13.05 4.54 -6.54
C VAL A 170 -12.22 4.22 -7.77
N PHE A 171 -10.92 4.02 -7.58
CA PHE A 171 -10.00 3.71 -8.66
C PHE A 171 -9.95 2.21 -8.91
N ASP A 172 -10.23 1.80 -10.12
CA ASP A 172 -10.30 0.40 -10.56
C ASP A 172 -9.14 -0.02 -11.48
N GLY A 173 -8.08 0.80 -11.52
CA GLY A 173 -6.91 0.55 -12.37
C GLY A 173 -7.00 1.19 -13.76
N ASP A 174 -8.11 1.86 -14.12
CA ASP A 174 -8.28 2.57 -15.39
C ASP A 174 -7.79 4.02 -15.26
N THR A 175 -6.51 4.25 -15.49
CA THR A 175 -5.90 5.58 -15.40
C THR A 175 -6.45 6.57 -16.43
N PRO A 176 -6.72 6.22 -17.70
CA PRO A 176 -7.41 7.11 -18.64
C PRO A 176 -8.77 7.61 -18.12
N ARG A 177 -9.56 6.73 -17.49
CA ARG A 177 -10.85 7.11 -16.91
C ARG A 177 -10.69 8.00 -15.69
N LEU A 178 -9.73 7.69 -14.80
CA LEU A 178 -9.36 8.54 -13.68
C LEU A 178 -8.94 9.94 -14.16
N ARG A 179 -8.06 10.00 -15.15
CA ARG A 179 -7.60 11.26 -15.76
C ARG A 179 -8.76 12.10 -16.22
N LYS A 180 -9.69 11.50 -16.99
CA LYS A 180 -10.91 12.20 -17.45
C LYS A 180 -11.74 12.73 -16.27
N ALA A 181 -11.93 11.94 -15.21
CA ALA A 181 -12.68 12.36 -14.04
C ALA A 181 -12.04 13.58 -13.36
N ILE A 182 -10.71 13.58 -13.18
CA ILE A 182 -9.98 14.69 -12.58
C ILE A 182 -10.10 15.96 -13.44
N PHE A 183 -9.76 15.88 -14.73
CA PHE A 183 -9.72 17.06 -15.61
C PHE A 183 -11.11 17.65 -15.87
N SER A 184 -12.16 16.84 -15.92
CA SER A 184 -13.55 17.34 -16.00
C SER A 184 -13.94 18.20 -14.80
N ARG A 185 -13.41 17.91 -13.59
CA ARG A 185 -13.64 18.74 -12.38
C ARG A 185 -12.88 20.05 -12.43
N LEU A 186 -11.73 20.05 -13.06
CA LEU A 186 -10.92 21.26 -13.24
C LEU A 186 -11.47 22.17 -14.35
N GLY A 187 -12.61 21.81 -14.98
CA GLY A 187 -13.22 22.57 -16.08
C GLY A 187 -12.43 22.51 -17.38
N ARG A 188 -11.74 21.40 -17.61
CA ARG A 188 -10.82 21.21 -18.75
C ARG A 188 -11.11 19.93 -19.51
#